data_0e61c96af6a280e67179e3f37e5ceae4
#
_entry.id   0e61c96af6a280e67179e3f37e5ceae4
#
_cell.length_a   1.000
_cell.length_b   1.000
_cell.length_c   1.000
_cell.angle_alpha   90.00
_cell.angle_beta   90.00
_cell.angle_gamma   90.00
#
_symmetry.space_group_name_H-M   'P 1'
#
loop_
_entity.id
_entity.type
_entity.pdbx_description
1 polymer ?
#
loop_
_entity_poly.entity_id
_entity_poly.type
_entity_poly.pdbx_seq_one_letter_code
_entity_poly.pdbx_strand_id
1 'polypeptide(L)'
;MTSLSVFLHHIAAFALHLLFPTHDQKGNAMRMNPYLSFDGNCAEAMRFYERTFGGKLELMTFDSSPMRDEIPKGHGNRIMHACLTTADGQSLMASDSGPWAPFEGVKGITVALNFSKAAEGQPVFDALAKDGQVTMPLEKTFWAEAFGMVTDRFGTPWMINAGPIAV
;
A
#
# COMPACT_ATOMS: atom_id res chain seq x y z
N MET A 1 -5.53 -33.16 8.38
CA MET A 1 -5.97 -31.85 8.92
C MET A 1 -4.86 -31.19 9.73
N THR A 2 -3.69 -30.92 9.15
CA THR A 2 -2.51 -30.41 9.90
C THR A 2 -1.68 -29.36 9.15
N SER A 3 -2.00 -29.06 7.90
CA SER A 3 -1.16 -28.16 7.08
C SER A 3 -1.46 -26.66 7.30
N LEU A 4 -2.70 -26.28 7.50
CA LEU A 4 -3.10 -24.86 7.61
C LEU A 4 -2.69 -24.22 8.95
N SER A 5 -2.67 -24.99 10.04
CA SER A 5 -2.31 -24.50 11.37
C SER A 5 -0.80 -24.25 11.52
N VAL A 6 0.02 -25.08 10.89
CA VAL A 6 1.48 -24.92 10.86
C VAL A 6 1.87 -23.71 9.99
N PHE A 7 1.15 -23.50 8.88
CA PHE A 7 1.34 -22.38 7.97
C PHE A 7 1.11 -21.02 8.64
N LEU A 8 0.04 -20.91 9.42
CA LEU A 8 -0.25 -19.67 10.19
C LEU A 8 0.79 -19.38 11.28
N HIS A 9 1.37 -20.38 11.92
CA HIS A 9 2.37 -20.18 12.99
C HIS A 9 3.72 -19.74 12.46
N HIS A 10 4.16 -20.22 11.29
CA HIS A 10 5.44 -19.80 10.68
C HIS A 10 5.36 -18.42 10.04
N ILE A 11 4.23 -18.05 9.44
CA ILE A 11 3.99 -16.68 8.97
C ILE A 11 4.03 -15.68 10.14
N ALA A 12 3.43 -16.02 11.27
CA ALA A 12 3.39 -15.12 12.42
C ALA A 12 4.76 -14.85 13.04
N ALA A 13 5.64 -15.83 13.12
CA ALA A 13 6.92 -15.69 13.80
C ALA A 13 7.98 -14.94 12.97
N PHE A 14 7.98 -15.10 11.65
CA PHE A 14 8.98 -14.47 10.76
C PHE A 14 8.51 -13.13 10.19
N ALA A 15 7.22 -13.01 9.90
CA ALA A 15 6.59 -11.75 9.47
C ALA A 15 6.71 -10.66 10.54
N LEU A 16 6.80 -11.02 11.80
CA LEU A 16 6.88 -10.05 12.91
C LEU A 16 8.16 -9.19 12.87
N HIS A 17 9.29 -9.72 12.37
CA HIS A 17 10.54 -8.96 12.28
C HIS A 17 10.70 -8.18 10.96
N LEU A 18 10.03 -8.62 9.88
CA LEU A 18 10.09 -7.99 8.55
C LEU A 18 8.91 -7.06 8.29
N LEU A 19 7.76 -7.29 8.93
CA LEU A 19 6.57 -6.44 8.81
C LEU A 19 6.69 -5.12 9.58
N PHE A 20 7.64 -5.03 10.53
CA PHE A 20 7.86 -3.83 11.30
C PHE A 20 9.34 -3.48 11.25
N PRO A 21 9.78 -2.55 10.40
CA PRO A 21 11.13 -2.02 10.50
C PRO A 21 11.34 -1.56 11.95
N THR A 22 12.37 -2.11 12.59
CA THR A 22 12.80 -1.69 13.94
C THR A 22 13.37 -0.28 13.85
N HIS A 23 12.50 0.72 13.67
CA HIS A 23 12.87 2.10 13.83
C HIS A 23 12.54 2.49 15.27
N ASP A 24 13.60 2.70 16.02
CA ASP A 24 13.72 3.25 17.38
C ASP A 24 12.43 3.14 18.24
N GLN A 25 12.38 2.08 19.06
CA GLN A 25 11.35 1.81 20.05
C GLN A 25 11.40 2.87 21.19
N LYS A 26 11.16 4.13 20.87
CA LYS A 26 10.78 5.12 21.88
C LYS A 26 9.27 5.19 21.98
N GLY A 27 8.73 4.34 22.83
CA GLY A 27 7.32 4.36 23.19
C GLY A 27 6.47 3.31 22.47
N ASN A 28 5.64 2.65 23.24
CA ASN A 28 4.70 1.59 22.85
C ASN A 28 3.49 2.18 22.08
N ALA A 29 3.73 2.89 20.97
CA ALA A 29 2.68 3.50 20.17
C ALA A 29 2.19 2.52 19.10
N MET A 30 0.91 2.20 19.10
CA MET A 30 0.25 1.48 18.02
C MET A 30 0.40 2.27 16.72
N ARG A 31 0.75 1.58 15.62
CA ARG A 31 0.77 2.14 14.27
C ARG A 31 -0.32 1.49 13.45
N MET A 32 -1.00 2.27 12.63
CA MET A 32 -2.02 1.80 11.69
C MET A 32 -1.53 2.12 10.29
N ASN A 33 -1.29 1.08 9.50
CA ASN A 33 -0.79 1.22 8.12
C ASN A 33 -1.78 0.61 7.15
N PRO A 34 -2.05 1.26 5.99
CA PRO A 34 -2.77 0.61 4.90
C PRO A 34 -1.97 -0.59 4.39
N TYR A 35 -2.67 -1.70 4.10
CA TYR A 35 -2.10 -2.88 3.49
C TYR A 35 -2.90 -3.22 2.24
N LEU A 36 -2.24 -3.15 1.07
CA LEU A 36 -2.85 -3.38 -0.23
C LEU A 36 -2.59 -4.80 -0.71
N SER A 37 -3.52 -5.35 -1.47
CA SER A 37 -3.35 -6.65 -2.13
C SER A 37 -3.44 -6.49 -3.63
N PHE A 38 -2.63 -7.26 -4.38
CA PHE A 38 -2.55 -7.23 -5.83
C PHE A 38 -2.54 -8.65 -6.42
N ASP A 39 -2.71 -8.77 -7.73
CA ASP A 39 -2.66 -10.06 -8.42
C ASP A 39 -1.44 -10.15 -9.36
N GLY A 40 -0.25 -10.20 -8.76
CA GLY A 40 1.00 -10.37 -9.48
C GLY A 40 1.65 -9.08 -9.97
N ASN A 41 1.03 -7.92 -9.75
CA ASN A 41 1.53 -6.59 -10.14
C ASN A 41 1.92 -5.70 -8.96
N CYS A 42 2.04 -6.26 -7.75
CA CYS A 42 2.42 -5.53 -6.54
C CYS A 42 3.73 -4.76 -6.71
N ALA A 43 4.77 -5.39 -7.28
CA ALA A 43 6.06 -4.73 -7.47
C ALA A 43 5.96 -3.49 -8.39
N GLU A 44 5.15 -3.55 -9.44
CA GLU A 44 4.94 -2.42 -10.36
C GLU A 44 4.19 -1.29 -9.65
N ALA A 45 3.10 -1.62 -8.96
CA ALA A 45 2.29 -0.66 -8.21
C ALA A 45 3.14 0.05 -7.14
N MET A 46 3.89 -0.69 -6.32
CA MET A 46 4.67 -0.10 -5.25
C MET A 46 5.84 0.76 -5.74
N ARG A 47 6.49 0.40 -6.86
CA ARG A 47 7.48 1.27 -7.51
C ARG A 47 6.85 2.53 -8.11
N PHE A 48 5.63 2.46 -8.58
CA PHE A 48 4.89 3.64 -9.01
C PHE A 48 4.58 4.55 -7.81
N TYR A 49 4.15 4.00 -6.69
CA TYR A 49 3.90 4.78 -5.47
C TYR A 49 5.18 5.39 -4.90
N GLU A 50 6.31 4.68 -4.93
CA GLU A 50 7.61 5.24 -4.54
C GLU A 50 7.98 6.48 -5.38
N ARG A 51 7.78 6.44 -6.69
CA ARG A 51 8.02 7.61 -7.57
C ARG A 51 7.03 8.76 -7.32
N THR A 52 5.81 8.43 -6.92
CA THR A 52 4.73 9.41 -6.71
C THR A 52 4.81 10.08 -5.34
N PHE A 53 5.09 9.31 -4.30
CA PHE A 53 5.09 9.80 -2.91
C PHE A 53 6.50 10.06 -2.36
N GLY A 54 7.52 9.56 -3.06
CA GLY A 54 8.88 9.51 -2.52
C GLY A 54 9.05 8.45 -1.45
N GLY A 55 10.23 8.44 -0.80
CA GLY A 55 10.54 7.51 0.28
C GLY A 55 11.44 6.36 -0.15
N LYS A 56 11.44 5.28 0.66
CA LYS A 56 12.24 4.07 0.45
C LYS A 56 11.33 2.87 0.32
N LEU A 57 11.43 2.17 -0.80
CA LEU A 57 10.69 0.94 -1.05
C LEU A 57 11.55 -0.29 -0.74
N GLU A 58 11.00 -1.21 0.04
CA GLU A 58 11.54 -2.53 0.29
C GLU A 58 10.59 -3.59 -0.28
N LEU A 59 11.14 -4.54 -1.04
CA LEU A 59 10.40 -5.61 -1.71
C LEU A 59 10.97 -6.96 -1.32
N MET A 60 10.11 -7.91 -0.97
CA MET A 60 10.47 -9.30 -0.73
C MET A 60 9.59 -10.20 -1.58
N THR A 61 10.20 -11.02 -2.41
CA THR A 61 9.50 -12.05 -3.20
C THR A 61 9.32 -13.33 -2.39
N PHE A 62 8.41 -14.21 -2.81
CA PHE A 62 8.30 -15.53 -2.21
C PHE A 62 9.58 -16.35 -2.37
N ASP A 63 10.27 -16.28 -3.52
CA ASP A 63 11.54 -16.98 -3.74
C ASP A 63 12.66 -16.51 -2.81
N SER A 64 12.65 -15.24 -2.40
CA SER A 64 13.63 -14.70 -1.45
C SER A 64 13.26 -14.93 0.01
N SER A 65 12.09 -15.54 0.26
CA SER A 65 11.57 -15.80 1.60
C SER A 65 11.96 -17.19 2.11
N PRO A 66 11.90 -17.43 3.41
CA PRO A 66 12.07 -18.77 3.99
C PRO A 66 11.00 -19.78 3.52
N MET A 67 9.92 -19.32 2.92
CA MET A 67 8.81 -20.14 2.43
C MET A 67 8.98 -20.61 0.98
N ARG A 68 10.09 -20.29 0.32
CA ARG A 68 10.32 -20.57 -1.11
C ARG A 68 10.01 -22.02 -1.52
N ASP A 69 10.37 -22.98 -0.66
CA ASP A 69 10.20 -24.41 -0.94
C ASP A 69 8.75 -24.90 -0.79
N GLU A 70 7.88 -24.08 -0.18
CA GLU A 70 6.44 -24.38 0.03
C GLU A 70 5.56 -23.72 -1.04
N ILE A 71 6.12 -22.84 -1.87
CA ILE A 71 5.38 -22.06 -2.86
C ILE A 71 5.20 -22.85 -4.14
N PRO A 72 3.98 -22.96 -4.68
CA PRO A 72 3.73 -23.61 -5.96
C PRO A 72 4.55 -22.96 -7.10
N LYS A 73 5.00 -23.79 -8.04
CA LYS A 73 5.71 -23.33 -9.23
C LYS A 73 4.96 -22.21 -9.94
N GLY A 74 5.70 -21.15 -10.33
CA GLY A 74 5.14 -19.99 -11.02
C GLY A 74 4.72 -18.83 -10.11
N HIS A 75 4.77 -18.98 -8.78
CA HIS A 75 4.42 -17.91 -7.84
C HIS A 75 5.64 -17.30 -7.12
N GLY A 76 6.82 -17.86 -7.30
CA GLY A 76 8.02 -17.41 -6.58
C GLY A 76 8.40 -15.95 -6.81
N ASN A 77 8.16 -15.42 -8.00
CA ASN A 77 8.42 -14.02 -8.35
C ASN A 77 7.38 -13.02 -7.78
N ARG A 78 6.24 -13.49 -7.27
CA ARG A 78 5.24 -12.64 -6.65
C ARG A 78 5.79 -12.02 -5.38
N ILE A 79 5.31 -10.84 -5.04
CA ILE A 79 5.71 -10.12 -3.84
C ILE A 79 4.99 -10.71 -2.63
N MET A 80 5.76 -11.28 -1.71
CA MET A 80 5.28 -11.74 -0.42
C MET A 80 5.01 -10.55 0.52
N HIS A 81 5.89 -9.56 0.48
CA HIS A 81 5.74 -8.33 1.26
C HIS A 81 6.44 -7.16 0.59
N ALA A 82 5.78 -6.01 0.60
CA ALA A 82 6.32 -4.72 0.18
C ALA A 82 6.04 -3.68 1.26
N CYS A 83 7.01 -2.79 1.50
CA CYS A 83 6.85 -1.66 2.40
C CYS A 83 7.48 -0.41 1.78
N LEU A 84 6.67 0.61 1.54
CA LEU A 84 7.12 1.95 1.19
C LEU A 84 7.06 2.83 2.44
N THR A 85 8.21 3.32 2.89
CA THR A 85 8.32 4.25 4.02
C THR A 85 8.65 5.63 3.50
N THR A 86 7.77 6.59 3.74
CA THR A 86 7.94 8.00 3.35
C THR A 86 8.92 8.73 4.28
N ALA A 87 9.39 9.90 3.87
CA ALA A 87 10.37 10.69 4.64
C ALA A 87 9.86 11.12 6.02
N ASP A 88 8.53 11.28 6.18
CA ASP A 88 7.85 11.59 7.44
C ASP A 88 7.51 10.35 8.28
N GLY A 89 7.95 9.14 7.84
CA GLY A 89 7.84 7.90 8.59
C GLY A 89 6.49 7.19 8.48
N GLN A 90 5.63 7.60 7.54
CA GLN A 90 4.41 6.84 7.21
C GLN A 90 4.77 5.61 6.37
N SER A 91 3.95 4.58 6.45
CA SER A 91 4.18 3.34 5.69
C SER A 91 2.95 2.92 4.91
N LEU A 92 3.18 2.59 3.64
CA LEU A 92 2.22 1.89 2.79
C LEU A 92 2.75 0.49 2.54
N MET A 93 1.98 -0.52 2.91
CA MET A 93 2.37 -1.91 2.79
C MET A 93 1.55 -2.62 1.72
N ALA A 94 2.10 -3.68 1.15
CA ALA A 94 1.40 -4.46 0.14
C ALA A 94 1.96 -5.87 -0.01
N SER A 95 1.19 -6.72 -0.68
CA SER A 95 1.62 -8.01 -1.21
C SER A 95 0.87 -8.38 -2.47
N ASP A 96 1.36 -9.36 -3.20
CA ASP A 96 0.55 -10.10 -4.15
C ASP A 96 -0.29 -11.15 -3.42
N SER A 97 -1.49 -11.41 -3.90
CA SER A 97 -2.32 -12.52 -3.44
C SER A 97 -1.59 -13.84 -3.69
N GLY A 98 -1.54 -14.68 -2.66
CA GLY A 98 -0.93 -16.00 -2.78
C GLY A 98 -1.85 -16.99 -3.52
N PRO A 99 -1.32 -18.16 -3.87
CA PRO A 99 -2.08 -19.20 -4.58
C PRO A 99 -3.27 -19.78 -3.78
N TRP A 100 -3.31 -19.48 -2.48
CA TRP A 100 -4.35 -19.91 -1.54
C TRP A 100 -5.48 -18.91 -1.34
N ALA A 101 -5.36 -17.68 -1.88
CA ALA A 101 -6.36 -16.63 -1.72
C ALA A 101 -6.52 -15.89 -3.06
N PRO A 102 -7.63 -16.09 -3.78
CA PRO A 102 -7.90 -15.38 -5.02
C PRO A 102 -8.03 -13.89 -4.75
N PHE A 103 -7.50 -13.07 -5.67
CA PHE A 103 -7.64 -11.63 -5.61
C PHE A 103 -9.06 -11.23 -6.04
N GLU A 104 -9.75 -10.49 -5.19
CA GLU A 104 -11.11 -10.01 -5.44
C GLU A 104 -11.20 -8.52 -5.76
N GLY A 105 -10.05 -7.84 -5.92
CA GLY A 105 -9.97 -6.40 -6.05
C GLY A 105 -10.05 -5.67 -4.71
N VAL A 106 -9.79 -4.37 -4.74
CA VAL A 106 -9.92 -3.49 -3.56
C VAL A 106 -11.35 -3.03 -3.45
N LYS A 107 -12.03 -3.39 -2.36
CA LYS A 107 -13.45 -3.06 -2.14
C LYS A 107 -13.67 -2.51 -0.73
N GLY A 108 -14.50 -1.47 -0.62
CA GLY A 108 -14.95 -0.94 0.67
C GLY A 108 -13.90 -0.20 1.50
N ILE A 109 -12.74 0.13 0.88
CA ILE A 109 -11.67 0.91 1.49
C ILE A 109 -11.16 1.95 0.50
N THR A 110 -10.75 3.12 1.01
CA THR A 110 -10.07 4.16 0.25
C THR A 110 -8.89 4.65 1.06
N VAL A 111 -7.72 4.81 0.44
CA VAL A 111 -6.55 5.40 1.11
C VAL A 111 -6.63 6.91 0.99
N ALA A 112 -6.61 7.61 2.13
CA ALA A 112 -6.68 9.07 2.19
C ALA A 112 -5.29 9.68 2.29
N LEU A 113 -5.00 10.64 1.41
CA LEU A 113 -3.78 11.45 1.42
C LEU A 113 -4.16 12.89 1.79
N ASN A 114 -3.53 13.42 2.83
CA ASN A 114 -3.81 14.77 3.30
C ASN A 114 -2.58 15.67 3.05
N PHE A 115 -2.82 16.82 2.45
CA PHE A 115 -1.79 17.82 2.13
C PHE A 115 -2.12 19.16 2.80
N SER A 116 -1.09 19.90 3.16
CA SER A 116 -1.27 21.22 3.76
C SER A 116 -1.79 22.27 2.77
N LYS A 117 -1.53 22.08 1.48
CA LYS A 117 -1.91 23.00 0.40
C LYS A 117 -2.40 22.25 -0.83
N ALA A 118 -3.33 22.85 -1.55
CA ALA A 118 -3.84 22.31 -2.81
C ALA A 118 -2.73 22.05 -3.85
N ALA A 119 -1.75 22.95 -3.93
CA ALA A 119 -0.62 22.83 -4.87
C ALA A 119 0.28 21.61 -4.62
N GLU A 120 0.28 21.04 -3.40
CA GLU A 120 1.02 19.82 -3.06
C GLU A 120 0.27 18.57 -3.46
N GLY A 121 -1.07 18.60 -3.35
CA GLY A 121 -1.94 17.47 -3.70
C GLY A 121 -2.17 17.30 -5.20
N GLN A 122 -2.16 18.39 -5.97
CA GLN A 122 -2.45 18.36 -7.42
C GLN A 122 -1.54 17.42 -8.21
N PRO A 123 -0.18 17.50 -8.10
CA PRO A 123 0.69 16.62 -8.87
C PRO A 123 0.53 15.14 -8.50
N VAL A 124 0.21 14.86 -7.23
CA VAL A 124 -0.07 13.50 -6.77
C VAL A 124 -1.38 12.98 -7.36
N PHE A 125 -2.43 13.81 -7.34
CA PHE A 125 -3.69 13.46 -7.96
C PHE A 125 -3.54 13.17 -9.45
N ASP A 126 -2.83 14.03 -10.19
CA ASP A 126 -2.59 13.88 -11.63
C ASP A 126 -1.81 12.59 -11.95
N ALA A 127 -0.81 12.26 -11.12
CA ALA A 127 -0.04 11.03 -11.27
C ALA A 127 -0.92 9.78 -11.05
N LEU A 128 -1.76 9.78 -10.02
CA LEU A 128 -2.67 8.67 -9.71
C LEU A 128 -3.79 8.55 -10.77
N ALA A 129 -4.25 9.68 -11.32
CA ALA A 129 -5.28 9.72 -12.36
C ALA A 129 -4.80 9.21 -13.72
N LYS A 130 -3.47 9.22 -13.94
CA LYS A 130 -2.91 8.76 -15.21
C LYS A 130 -3.16 7.27 -15.41
N ASP A 131 -3.88 6.96 -16.49
CA ASP A 131 -4.32 5.60 -16.84
C ASP A 131 -5.25 4.98 -15.77
N GLY A 132 -5.79 5.80 -14.86
CA GLY A 132 -6.77 5.45 -13.83
C GLY A 132 -8.16 6.01 -14.15
N GLN A 133 -9.03 6.00 -13.15
CA GLN A 133 -10.40 6.51 -13.24
C GLN A 133 -10.61 7.60 -12.19
N VAL A 134 -10.79 8.84 -12.62
CA VAL A 134 -11.24 9.92 -11.74
C VAL A 134 -12.71 9.68 -11.41
N THR A 135 -13.00 9.45 -10.13
CA THR A 135 -14.38 9.28 -9.62
C THR A 135 -14.95 10.56 -9.07
N MET A 136 -14.09 11.51 -8.62
CA MET A 136 -14.44 12.87 -8.27
C MET A 136 -13.26 13.78 -8.65
N PRO A 137 -13.46 14.80 -9.51
CA PRO A 137 -12.42 15.77 -9.87
C PRO A 137 -11.84 16.45 -8.63
N LEU A 138 -10.54 16.82 -8.70
CA LEU A 138 -9.90 17.56 -7.62
C LEU A 138 -10.33 19.03 -7.67
N GLU A 139 -11.29 19.39 -6.85
CA GLU A 139 -11.93 20.71 -6.84
C GLU A 139 -12.14 21.25 -5.42
N LYS A 140 -12.41 22.54 -5.31
CA LYS A 140 -12.72 23.19 -4.04
C LYS A 140 -14.04 22.66 -3.47
N THR A 141 -14.05 22.41 -2.16
CA THR A 141 -15.24 22.04 -1.39
C THR A 141 -15.46 23.05 -0.25
N PHE A 142 -16.48 22.83 0.58
CA PHE A 142 -16.70 23.70 1.76
C PHE A 142 -15.72 23.40 2.90
N TRP A 143 -14.99 22.28 2.89
CA TRP A 143 -14.05 21.88 3.95
C TRP A 143 -12.58 21.87 3.51
N ALA A 144 -12.28 21.97 2.20
CA ALA A 144 -10.94 21.90 1.67
C ALA A 144 -10.74 22.81 0.46
N GLU A 145 -9.54 23.32 0.27
CA GLU A 145 -9.16 24.05 -0.94
C GLU A 145 -9.22 23.15 -2.18
N ALA A 146 -8.87 21.87 -2.02
CA ALA A 146 -9.02 20.85 -3.06
C ALA A 146 -9.33 19.49 -2.43
N PHE A 147 -10.34 18.81 -2.95
CA PHE A 147 -10.73 17.46 -2.62
C PHE A 147 -11.07 16.71 -3.89
N GLY A 148 -10.60 15.49 -4.02
CA GLY A 148 -10.89 14.63 -5.16
C GLY A 148 -10.68 13.16 -4.86
N MET A 149 -11.25 12.32 -5.73
CA MET A 149 -11.15 10.85 -5.59
C MET A 149 -10.79 10.24 -6.94
N VAL A 150 -9.91 9.26 -6.89
CA VAL A 150 -9.42 8.55 -8.07
C VAL A 150 -9.17 7.08 -7.74
N THR A 151 -9.50 6.20 -8.65
CA THR A 151 -9.00 4.82 -8.65
C THR A 151 -7.84 4.77 -9.62
N ASP A 152 -6.66 4.41 -9.14
CA ASP A 152 -5.49 4.35 -10.01
C ASP A 152 -5.53 3.16 -10.98
N ARG A 153 -4.56 3.07 -11.88
CA ARG A 153 -4.48 2.01 -12.90
C ARG A 153 -4.28 0.61 -12.33
N PHE A 154 -3.93 0.50 -11.04
CA PHE A 154 -3.78 -0.77 -10.33
C PHE A 154 -5.04 -1.18 -9.56
N GLY A 155 -6.08 -0.33 -9.63
CA GLY A 155 -7.36 -0.57 -8.97
C GLY A 155 -7.42 -0.12 -7.51
N THR A 156 -6.43 0.63 -7.02
CA THR A 156 -6.43 1.17 -5.66
C THR A 156 -7.21 2.49 -5.63
N PRO A 157 -8.24 2.60 -4.77
CA PRO A 157 -8.97 3.85 -4.60
C PRO A 157 -8.22 4.80 -3.66
N TRP A 158 -8.07 6.04 -4.09
CA TRP A 158 -7.42 7.14 -3.38
C TRP A 158 -8.36 8.32 -3.19
N MET A 159 -8.17 9.02 -2.08
CA MET A 159 -8.83 10.28 -1.75
C MET A 159 -7.74 11.31 -1.45
N ILE A 160 -7.79 12.44 -2.13
CA ILE A 160 -6.87 13.56 -1.89
C ILE A 160 -7.67 14.66 -1.20
N ASN A 161 -7.19 15.08 -0.03
CA ASN A 161 -7.73 16.20 0.74
C ASN A 161 -6.60 17.19 1.00
N ALA A 162 -6.68 18.38 0.47
CA ALA A 162 -5.60 19.35 0.47
C ALA A 162 -6.08 20.76 0.83
N GLY A 163 -5.30 21.45 1.68
CA GLY A 163 -5.63 22.78 2.17
C GLY A 163 -6.91 22.79 3.02
N PRO A 164 -6.89 22.27 4.26
CA PRO A 164 -8.07 22.27 5.11
C PRO A 164 -8.56 23.72 5.34
N ILE A 165 -9.85 23.97 5.12
CA ILE A 165 -10.48 25.23 5.44
C ILE A 165 -10.90 25.16 6.92
N ALA A 166 -10.42 26.08 7.74
CA ALA A 166 -10.89 26.21 9.12
C ALA A 166 -12.40 26.53 9.11
N VAL A 167 -13.19 25.69 9.77
CA VAL A 167 -14.62 25.86 9.97
C VAL A 167 -14.84 26.61 11.26
#